data_64d910702fe4f07f2ca9d1cab0d4f929
#
_entry.id   64d910702fe4f07f2ca9d1cab0d4f929
#
_cell.length_a   1.000
_cell.length_b   1.000
_cell.length_c   1.000
_cell.angle_alpha   90.00
_cell.angle_beta   90.00
_cell.angle_gamma   90.00
#
_symmetry.space_group_name_H-M   'P 1'
#
loop_
_entity.id
_entity.type
_entity.pdbx_description
1 polymer ?
#
loop_
_entity_poly.entity_id
_entity_poly.type
_entity_poly.pdbx_seq_one_letter_code
_entity_poly.pdbx_strand_id
1 'polypeptide(L)'
;SLAWWDGATWQNEYGRAEQVADRIHHLVTARQYAQFPTTIQSIAIEPDRLPNDVAPHHRELIDRAVRTWWAFGGNGDEGSGLIEALEREGAQSARAKLVELDQDNQFRIAAYEAGDLRLWDEITPAQMGGKRLVDMPDRRLARRVELDVQTAVRRGSPLVHRCRGVLMTQGGPTPFDWVRLSLPLYRRTHPTPRSVFTICMV
;
A
#
# COMPACT_ATOMS: atom_id res chain seq x y z
N SER A 1 -19.38 34.98 0.64
CA SER A 1 -18.11 35.30 1.33
C SER A 1 -17.64 34.07 2.11
N LEU A 2 -16.34 33.92 2.22
CA LEU A 2 -15.67 32.88 3.00
C LEU A 2 -14.73 33.58 3.98
N ALA A 3 -14.78 33.18 5.25
CA ALA A 3 -13.85 33.60 6.26
C ALA A 3 -13.14 32.39 6.87
N TRP A 4 -11.83 32.47 7.04
CA TRP A 4 -11.04 31.39 7.66
C TRP A 4 -9.86 31.94 8.44
N TRP A 5 -9.38 31.13 9.40
CA TRP A 5 -8.17 31.43 10.17
C TRP A 5 -6.96 30.76 9.50
N ASP A 6 -5.93 31.52 9.13
CA ASP A 6 -4.72 31.01 8.48
C ASP A 6 -3.61 30.58 9.45
N GLY A 7 -3.87 30.67 10.74
CA GLY A 7 -2.90 30.39 11.82
C GLY A 7 -2.38 31.65 12.50
N ALA A 8 -2.54 32.83 11.91
CA ALA A 8 -2.09 34.11 12.43
C ALA A 8 -3.20 35.19 12.44
N THR A 9 -4.00 35.25 11.38
CA THR A 9 -5.04 36.25 11.20
C THR A 9 -6.31 35.68 10.57
N TRP A 10 -7.43 36.41 10.73
CA TRP A 10 -8.65 36.12 9.99
C TRP A 10 -8.55 36.65 8.57
N GLN A 11 -8.77 35.75 7.62
CA GLN A 11 -8.83 36.06 6.19
C GLN A 11 -10.29 36.10 5.73
N ASN A 12 -10.61 36.97 4.80
CA ASN A 12 -11.93 37.07 4.17
C ASN A 12 -11.78 37.11 2.65
N GLU A 13 -12.61 36.36 1.96
CA GLU A 13 -12.67 36.35 0.51
C GLU A 13 -14.13 36.50 0.04
N TYR A 14 -14.36 37.33 -0.94
CA TYR A 14 -15.67 37.58 -1.56
C TYR A 14 -15.59 37.13 -3.02
N GLY A 15 -16.53 36.31 -3.45
CA GLY A 15 -16.55 35.80 -4.81
C GLY A 15 -17.90 35.17 -5.17
N ARG A 16 -18.03 34.72 -6.39
CA ARG A 16 -19.15 33.90 -6.84
C ARG A 16 -19.14 32.53 -6.11
N ALA A 17 -20.30 31.90 -6.05
CA ALA A 17 -20.45 30.62 -5.30
C ALA A 17 -19.43 29.55 -5.72
N GLU A 18 -19.16 29.44 -7.01
CA GLU A 18 -18.16 28.51 -7.56
C GLU A 18 -16.74 28.82 -7.05
N GLN A 19 -16.33 30.10 -7.10
CA GLN A 19 -15.02 30.52 -6.61
C GLN A 19 -14.86 30.29 -5.11
N VAL A 20 -15.91 30.51 -4.34
CA VAL A 20 -15.93 30.23 -2.89
C VAL A 20 -15.84 28.73 -2.63
N ALA A 21 -16.56 27.91 -3.41
CA ALA A 21 -16.50 26.45 -3.30
C ALA A 21 -15.11 25.91 -3.61
N ASP A 22 -14.47 26.36 -4.69
CA ASP A 22 -13.10 25.99 -5.06
C ASP A 22 -12.10 26.39 -3.98
N ARG A 23 -12.29 27.58 -3.39
CA ARG A 23 -11.43 28.04 -2.29
C ARG A 23 -11.60 27.22 -1.03
N ILE A 24 -12.84 26.84 -0.67
CA ILE A 24 -13.11 25.93 0.46
C ILE A 24 -12.43 24.60 0.20
N HIS A 25 -12.62 24.02 -0.97
CA HIS A 25 -11.98 22.75 -1.35
C HIS A 25 -10.46 22.86 -1.21
N HIS A 26 -9.85 23.91 -1.72
CA HIS A 26 -8.42 24.14 -1.62
C HIS A 26 -7.93 24.26 -0.17
N LEU A 27 -8.65 25.01 0.69
CA LEU A 27 -8.28 25.19 2.10
C LEU A 27 -8.42 23.88 2.90
N VAL A 28 -9.50 23.14 2.68
CA VAL A 28 -9.72 21.84 3.33
C VAL A 28 -8.62 20.86 2.91
N THR A 29 -8.33 20.81 1.63
CA THR A 29 -7.30 19.97 1.05
C THR A 29 -5.91 20.34 1.59
N ALA A 30 -5.55 21.64 1.60
CA ALA A 30 -4.28 22.09 2.14
C ALA A 30 -4.11 21.73 3.64
N ARG A 31 -5.19 21.84 4.43
CA ARG A 31 -5.18 21.47 5.85
C ARG A 31 -5.04 19.96 6.06
N GLN A 32 -5.71 19.15 5.22
CA GLN A 32 -5.56 17.71 5.24
C GLN A 32 -4.11 17.32 4.90
N TYR A 33 -3.50 17.96 3.87
CA TYR A 33 -2.12 17.69 3.49
C TYR A 33 -1.11 18.08 4.56
N ALA A 34 -1.35 19.17 5.29
CA ALA A 34 -0.46 19.60 6.37
C ALA A 34 -0.31 18.57 7.50
N GLN A 35 -1.26 17.62 7.62
CA GLN A 35 -1.21 16.54 8.59
C GLN A 35 -0.44 15.30 8.10
N PHE A 36 -0.12 15.24 6.81
CA PHE A 36 0.58 14.11 6.20
C PHE A 36 2.00 14.50 5.80
N PRO A 37 2.97 13.60 5.98
CA PRO A 37 4.32 13.89 5.54
C PRO A 37 4.37 14.07 4.02
N THR A 38 5.11 15.08 3.56
CA THR A 38 5.36 15.34 2.13
C THR A 38 6.16 14.22 1.47
N THR A 39 6.91 13.45 2.28
CA THR A 39 7.63 12.25 1.87
C THR A 39 6.84 11.00 2.25
N ILE A 40 6.92 9.96 1.42
CA ILE A 40 6.32 8.67 1.76
C ILE A 40 7.13 8.03 2.87
N GLN A 41 6.48 7.88 4.02
CA GLN A 41 7.03 7.17 5.17
C GLN A 41 6.50 5.73 5.17
N SER A 42 7.34 4.79 5.55
CA SER A 42 6.95 3.40 5.79
C SER A 42 7.73 2.89 6.99
N ILE A 43 7.00 2.44 7.98
CA ILE A 43 7.55 1.93 9.25
C ILE A 43 7.24 0.44 9.30
N ALA A 44 8.28 -0.37 9.44
CA ALA A 44 8.14 -1.81 9.62
C ALA A 44 7.70 -2.13 11.05
N ILE A 45 6.71 -3.00 11.19
CA ILE A 45 6.09 -3.41 12.44
C ILE A 45 5.99 -4.94 12.43
N GLU A 46 6.34 -5.58 13.53
CA GLU A 46 6.09 -7.02 13.65
C GLU A 46 4.58 -7.27 13.74
N PRO A 47 4.05 -8.35 13.12
CA PRO A 47 2.61 -8.60 13.09
C PRO A 47 1.95 -8.69 14.48
N ASP A 48 2.70 -9.13 15.49
CA ASP A 48 2.26 -9.24 16.88
C ASP A 48 2.29 -7.91 17.66
N ARG A 49 2.85 -6.84 17.06
CA ARG A 49 3.04 -5.52 17.67
C ARG A 49 2.28 -4.40 16.96
N LEU A 50 1.15 -4.74 16.38
CA LEU A 50 0.35 -3.75 15.65
C LEU A 50 -0.12 -2.62 16.57
N PRO A 51 0.01 -1.35 16.14
CA PRO A 51 -0.49 -0.19 16.87
C PRO A 51 -2.00 -0.28 17.11
N ASN A 52 -2.48 0.24 18.24
CA ASN A 52 -3.91 0.15 18.63
C ASN A 52 -4.87 0.85 17.67
N ASP A 53 -4.39 1.77 16.85
CA ASP A 53 -5.16 2.51 15.86
C ASP A 53 -5.34 1.78 14.51
N VAL A 54 -4.74 0.59 14.33
CA VAL A 54 -5.05 -0.28 13.20
C VAL A 54 -6.46 -0.84 13.37
N ALA A 55 -7.31 -0.69 12.37
CA ALA A 55 -8.70 -1.12 12.42
C ALA A 55 -8.84 -2.60 12.80
N PRO A 56 -9.83 -2.98 13.63
CA PRO A 56 -9.98 -4.37 14.10
C PRO A 56 -10.04 -5.40 12.97
N HIS A 57 -10.80 -5.13 11.92
CA HIS A 57 -10.91 -6.03 10.76
C HIS A 57 -9.60 -6.20 9.99
N HIS A 58 -8.73 -5.18 9.95
CA HIS A 58 -7.39 -5.31 9.38
C HIS A 58 -6.49 -6.18 10.25
N ARG A 59 -6.58 -6.06 11.59
CA ARG A 59 -5.83 -6.91 12.51
C ARG A 59 -6.21 -8.38 12.33
N GLU A 60 -7.52 -8.66 12.27
CA GLU A 60 -8.03 -10.01 12.04
C GLU A 60 -7.55 -10.59 10.71
N LEU A 61 -7.55 -9.79 9.64
CA LEU A 61 -7.03 -10.21 8.34
C LEU A 61 -5.52 -10.51 8.40
N ILE A 62 -4.74 -9.65 9.05
CA ILE A 62 -3.30 -9.85 9.25
C ILE A 62 -3.06 -11.15 10.03
N ASP A 63 -3.75 -11.35 11.14
CA ASP A 63 -3.62 -12.55 11.97
C ASP A 63 -3.94 -13.83 11.21
N ARG A 64 -5.04 -13.83 10.44
CA ARG A 64 -5.42 -15.01 9.63
C ARG A 64 -4.38 -15.26 8.55
N ALA A 65 -3.98 -14.23 7.80
CA ALA A 65 -3.01 -14.37 6.73
C ALA A 65 -1.64 -14.85 7.24
N VAL A 66 -1.18 -14.34 8.37
CA VAL A 66 0.08 -14.78 9.01
C VAL A 66 0.00 -16.21 9.48
N ARG A 67 -1.10 -16.63 10.13
CA ARG A 67 -1.32 -18.03 10.53
C ARG A 67 -1.35 -18.97 9.32
N THR A 68 -2.06 -18.59 8.26
CA THR A 68 -2.11 -19.35 7.02
C THR A 68 -0.71 -19.48 6.43
N TRP A 69 0.06 -18.39 6.36
CA TRP A 69 1.44 -18.40 5.88
C TRP A 69 2.31 -19.39 6.69
N TRP A 70 2.21 -19.37 8.02
CA TRP A 70 2.93 -20.32 8.88
C TRP A 70 2.49 -21.77 8.68
N ALA A 71 1.19 -22.02 8.54
CA ALA A 71 0.65 -23.36 8.31
C ALA A 71 1.19 -24.00 7.02
N PHE A 72 1.45 -23.19 6.00
CA PHE A 72 2.06 -23.63 4.74
C PHE A 72 3.59 -23.53 4.73
N GLY A 73 4.22 -23.11 5.83
CA GLY A 73 5.67 -22.89 5.89
C GLY A 73 6.16 -21.83 4.92
N GLY A 74 5.29 -20.88 4.50
CA GLY A 74 5.61 -19.87 3.50
C GLY A 74 5.85 -20.43 2.09
N ASN A 75 5.46 -21.69 1.81
CA ASN A 75 5.67 -22.34 0.53
C ASN A 75 4.83 -21.69 -0.57
N GLY A 76 5.49 -20.96 -1.49
CA GLY A 76 4.89 -20.31 -2.64
C GLY A 76 5.08 -21.05 -3.95
N ASP A 77 5.41 -22.35 -3.91
CA ASP A 77 5.47 -23.15 -5.13
C ASP A 77 4.08 -23.21 -5.80
N GLU A 78 4.07 -23.28 -7.10
CA GLU A 78 2.85 -23.52 -7.88
C GLU A 78 2.16 -24.80 -7.40
N GLY A 79 0.85 -24.70 -7.10
CA GLY A 79 0.08 -25.81 -6.54
C GLY A 79 0.29 -26.06 -5.04
N SER A 80 1.02 -25.21 -4.32
CA SER A 80 1.11 -25.29 -2.85
C SER A 80 -0.21 -25.00 -2.16
N GLY A 81 -1.11 -24.26 -2.82
CA GLY A 81 -2.39 -23.82 -2.26
C GLY A 81 -2.30 -22.64 -1.29
N LEU A 82 -1.10 -22.09 -1.04
CA LEU A 82 -0.94 -20.97 -0.11
C LEU A 82 -1.65 -19.72 -0.59
N ILE A 83 -1.48 -19.34 -1.88
CA ILE A 83 -2.08 -18.13 -2.43
C ILE A 83 -3.61 -18.25 -2.41
N GLU A 84 -4.16 -19.37 -2.86
CA GLU A 84 -5.59 -19.65 -2.83
C GLU A 84 -6.15 -19.69 -1.39
N ALA A 85 -5.35 -20.15 -0.42
CA ALA A 85 -5.73 -20.10 0.98
C ALA A 85 -5.78 -18.65 1.50
N LEU A 86 -4.79 -17.83 1.16
CA LEU A 86 -4.75 -16.40 1.52
C LEU A 86 -5.91 -15.62 0.89
N GLU A 87 -6.25 -15.92 -0.36
CA GLU A 87 -7.40 -15.32 -1.04
C GLU A 87 -8.71 -15.66 -0.34
N ARG A 88 -8.91 -16.93 0.05
CA ARG A 88 -10.10 -17.36 0.83
C ARG A 88 -10.22 -16.70 2.19
N GLU A 89 -9.11 -16.33 2.82
CA GLU A 89 -9.11 -15.59 4.09
C GLU A 89 -9.52 -14.11 3.95
N GLY A 90 -9.85 -13.66 2.74
CA GLY A 90 -10.33 -12.31 2.47
C GLY A 90 -9.27 -11.36 1.94
N ALA A 91 -8.12 -11.86 1.49
CA ALA A 91 -7.13 -11.03 0.79
C ALA A 91 -7.70 -10.39 -0.48
N GLN A 92 -8.77 -10.95 -1.05
CA GLN A 92 -9.50 -10.39 -2.21
C GLN A 92 -10.20 -9.08 -1.90
N SER A 93 -10.63 -8.84 -0.64
CA SER A 93 -11.24 -7.58 -0.22
C SER A 93 -10.22 -6.46 -0.01
N ALA A 94 -8.94 -6.81 0.03
CA ALA A 94 -7.82 -5.91 0.12
C ALA A 94 -7.03 -5.94 -1.20
N ARG A 95 -6.17 -4.95 -1.42
CA ARG A 95 -5.31 -4.96 -2.60
C ARG A 95 -4.18 -5.96 -2.41
N ALA A 96 -4.32 -7.11 -3.02
CA ALA A 96 -3.28 -8.12 -3.06
C ALA A 96 -2.46 -8.01 -4.35
N LYS A 97 -1.19 -8.28 -4.25
CA LYS A 97 -0.29 -8.45 -5.40
C LYS A 97 0.85 -9.40 -5.07
N LEU A 98 1.20 -10.19 -6.06
CA LEU A 98 2.38 -11.01 -6.03
C LEU A 98 3.53 -10.24 -6.71
N VAL A 99 4.64 -10.13 -6.01
CA VAL A 99 5.87 -9.51 -6.49
C VAL A 99 6.95 -10.56 -6.55
N GLU A 100 7.61 -10.71 -7.67
CA GLU A 100 8.67 -11.69 -7.88
C GLU A 100 10.00 -11.04 -8.23
N LEU A 101 11.08 -11.63 -7.76
CA LEU A 101 12.45 -11.28 -8.14
C LEU A 101 12.79 -12.01 -9.44
N ASP A 102 13.02 -11.26 -10.50
CA ASP A 102 13.39 -11.83 -11.80
C ASP A 102 14.88 -12.27 -11.86
N GLN A 103 15.32 -12.70 -13.04
CA GLN A 103 16.69 -13.17 -13.27
C GLN A 103 17.72 -12.03 -13.14
N ASP A 104 17.30 -10.79 -13.38
CA ASP A 104 18.14 -9.59 -13.27
C ASP A 104 18.12 -9.00 -11.86
N ASN A 105 17.58 -9.73 -10.87
CA ASN A 105 17.37 -9.27 -9.50
C ASN A 105 16.51 -7.99 -9.39
N GLN A 106 15.55 -7.82 -10.33
CA GLN A 106 14.56 -6.74 -10.29
C GLN A 106 13.21 -7.27 -9.81
N PHE A 107 12.54 -6.54 -8.96
CA PHE A 107 11.21 -6.90 -8.51
C PHE A 107 10.16 -6.54 -9.58
N ARG A 108 9.41 -7.56 -10.01
CA ARG A 108 8.29 -7.43 -10.96
C ARG A 108 6.97 -7.80 -10.31
N ILE A 109 5.94 -7.14 -10.75
CA ILE A 109 4.57 -7.47 -10.36
C ILE A 109 4.14 -8.67 -11.18
N ALA A 110 4.05 -9.85 -10.56
CA ALA A 110 3.63 -11.08 -11.24
C ALA A 110 2.10 -11.14 -11.39
N ALA A 111 1.36 -10.77 -10.33
CA ALA A 111 -0.08 -10.64 -10.35
C ALA A 111 -0.51 -9.38 -9.61
N TYR A 112 -1.54 -8.72 -10.09
CA TYR A 112 -2.09 -7.52 -9.50
C TYR A 112 -3.62 -7.58 -9.52
N GLU A 113 -4.24 -7.58 -8.36
CA GLU A 113 -5.67 -7.40 -8.21
C GLU A 113 -5.95 -5.96 -7.77
N ALA A 114 -6.77 -5.28 -8.53
CA ALA A 114 -7.23 -3.95 -8.16
C ALA A 114 -8.37 -4.11 -7.16
N GLY A 115 -8.14 -3.75 -5.91
CA GLY A 115 -9.22 -3.46 -4.96
C GLY A 115 -9.97 -2.17 -5.35
N ASP A 116 -10.99 -1.80 -4.56
CA ASP A 116 -11.87 -0.64 -4.81
C ASP A 116 -11.15 0.72 -4.86
N LEU A 117 -9.94 0.84 -4.35
CA LEU A 117 -9.18 2.08 -4.41
C LEU A 117 -8.48 2.22 -5.76
N ARG A 118 -9.04 2.94 -6.67
CA ARG A 118 -8.41 3.32 -7.94
C ARG A 118 -7.45 4.49 -7.69
N LEU A 119 -6.22 4.19 -7.27
CA LEU A 119 -5.19 5.24 -7.13
C LEU A 119 -4.79 5.82 -8.48
N TRP A 120 -4.96 5.04 -9.54
CA TRP A 120 -4.64 5.42 -10.92
C TRP A 120 -5.72 4.82 -11.84
N ASP A 121 -6.75 5.62 -12.14
CA ASP A 121 -7.94 5.17 -12.89
C ASP A 121 -7.63 4.62 -14.30
N GLU A 122 -6.51 5.06 -14.90
CA GLU A 122 -6.10 4.64 -16.23
C GLU A 122 -5.28 3.34 -16.26
N ILE A 123 -4.88 2.81 -15.10
CA ILE A 123 -4.01 1.64 -15.05
C ILE A 123 -4.81 0.40 -14.63
N THR A 124 -5.07 -0.44 -15.59
CA THR A 124 -5.72 -1.72 -15.33
C THR A 124 -4.75 -2.73 -14.70
N PRO A 125 -5.25 -3.73 -13.96
CA PRO A 125 -4.43 -4.84 -13.44
C PRO A 125 -3.58 -5.50 -14.54
N ALA A 126 -4.13 -5.70 -15.71
CA ALA A 126 -3.42 -6.27 -16.86
C ALA A 126 -2.22 -5.42 -17.33
N GLN A 127 -2.31 -4.10 -17.19
CA GLN A 127 -1.21 -3.20 -17.55
C GLN A 127 -0.09 -3.17 -16.52
N MET A 128 -0.35 -3.63 -15.29
CA MET A 128 0.65 -3.70 -14.22
C MET A 128 1.41 -5.04 -14.20
N GLY A 129 0.80 -6.10 -14.70
CA GLY A 129 1.44 -7.41 -14.80
C GLY A 129 2.75 -7.35 -15.59
N GLY A 130 3.79 -7.98 -15.09
CA GLY A 130 5.13 -8.03 -15.69
C GLY A 130 5.97 -6.75 -15.56
N LYS A 131 5.40 -5.61 -15.13
CA LYS A 131 6.15 -4.37 -14.91
C LYS A 131 7.03 -4.46 -13.68
N ARG A 132 8.17 -3.77 -13.71
CA ARG A 132 9.01 -3.60 -12.51
C ARG A 132 8.30 -2.71 -11.50
N LEU A 133 8.53 -2.96 -10.21
CA LEU A 133 7.98 -2.11 -9.14
C LEU A 133 8.35 -0.64 -9.32
N VAL A 134 9.58 -0.35 -9.75
CA VAL A 134 10.06 1.02 -9.96
C VAL A 134 9.38 1.77 -11.10
N ASP A 135 8.67 1.05 -11.98
CA ASP A 135 7.93 1.64 -13.10
C ASP A 135 6.47 2.01 -12.73
N MET A 136 6.09 1.87 -11.48
CA MET A 136 4.79 2.37 -10.98
C MET A 136 4.67 3.89 -11.17
N PRO A 137 3.45 4.42 -11.38
CA PRO A 137 3.24 5.85 -11.70
C PRO A 137 3.83 6.83 -10.69
N ASP A 138 3.66 6.60 -9.41
CA ASP A 138 4.36 7.38 -8.38
C ASP A 138 5.70 6.70 -8.05
N ARG A 139 6.79 7.25 -8.60
CA ARG A 139 8.14 6.71 -8.41
C ARG A 139 8.61 6.72 -6.96
N ARG A 140 8.11 7.62 -6.13
CA ARG A 140 8.44 7.69 -4.69
C ARG A 140 7.81 6.51 -3.96
N LEU A 141 6.53 6.25 -4.23
CA LEU A 141 5.85 5.06 -3.71
C LEU A 141 6.51 3.79 -4.23
N ALA A 142 6.78 3.71 -5.52
CA ALA A 142 7.43 2.57 -6.17
C ALA A 142 8.74 2.19 -5.47
N ARG A 143 9.63 3.16 -5.29
CA ARG A 143 10.90 2.97 -4.61
C ARG A 143 10.72 2.54 -3.14
N ARG A 144 9.72 3.10 -2.46
CA ARG A 144 9.44 2.71 -1.07
C ARG A 144 8.90 1.29 -0.97
N VAL A 145 7.96 0.92 -1.84
CA VAL A 145 7.44 -0.46 -1.92
C VAL A 145 8.56 -1.45 -2.20
N GLU A 146 9.46 -1.13 -3.11
CA GLU A 146 10.61 -1.98 -3.43
C GLU A 146 11.50 -2.22 -2.20
N LEU A 147 11.85 -1.17 -1.45
CA LEU A 147 12.63 -1.29 -0.21
C LEU A 147 11.94 -2.16 0.85
N ASP A 148 10.63 -2.03 0.98
CA ASP A 148 9.85 -2.79 1.94
C ASP A 148 9.76 -4.28 1.53
N VAL A 149 9.59 -4.56 0.24
CA VAL A 149 9.62 -5.92 -0.33
C VAL A 149 11.02 -6.54 -0.13
N GLN A 150 12.09 -5.81 -0.42
CA GLN A 150 13.47 -6.26 -0.16
C GLN A 150 13.68 -6.59 1.32
N THR A 151 13.10 -5.79 2.21
CA THR A 151 13.21 -6.02 3.65
C THR A 151 12.50 -7.31 4.05
N ALA A 152 11.30 -7.57 3.54
CA ALA A 152 10.56 -8.81 3.79
C ALA A 152 11.33 -10.04 3.27
N VAL A 153 11.88 -9.96 2.05
CA VAL A 153 12.73 -11.03 1.47
C VAL A 153 13.94 -11.33 2.35
N ARG A 154 14.68 -10.29 2.77
CA ARG A 154 15.88 -10.45 3.61
C ARG A 154 15.57 -11.03 4.99
N ARG A 155 14.43 -10.66 5.58
CA ARG A 155 14.01 -11.20 6.88
C ARG A 155 13.48 -12.63 6.79
N GLY A 156 12.89 -12.98 5.66
CA GLY A 156 12.29 -14.30 5.46
C GLY A 156 11.08 -14.59 6.37
N SER A 157 10.42 -13.56 6.89
CA SER A 157 9.26 -13.67 7.78
C SER A 157 8.21 -12.62 7.44
N PRO A 158 6.93 -12.85 7.78
CA PRO A 158 5.86 -11.88 7.63
C PRO A 158 6.23 -10.54 8.25
N LEU A 159 5.93 -9.45 7.56
CA LEU A 159 6.24 -8.10 8.01
C LEU A 159 5.09 -7.17 7.65
N VAL A 160 4.70 -6.34 8.59
CA VAL A 160 3.70 -5.29 8.38
C VAL A 160 4.42 -3.96 8.19
N HIS A 161 3.96 -3.16 7.25
CA HIS A 161 4.43 -1.79 7.07
C HIS A 161 3.24 -0.84 7.22
N ARG A 162 3.35 0.16 8.08
CA ARG A 162 2.46 1.30 8.05
C ARG A 162 3.02 2.34 7.10
N CYS A 163 2.26 2.67 6.07
CA CYS A 163 2.65 3.56 4.99
C CYS A 163 1.80 4.83 5.03
N ARG A 164 2.45 6.00 5.10
CA ARG A 164 1.80 7.30 5.18
C ARG A 164 2.46 8.29 4.24
N GLY A 165 1.69 9.21 3.70
CA GLY A 165 2.23 10.24 2.85
C GLY A 165 1.20 10.88 1.95
N VAL A 166 1.69 11.52 0.90
CA VAL A 166 0.88 12.11 -0.17
C VAL A 166 1.29 11.49 -1.48
N LEU A 167 0.32 10.89 -2.18
CA LEU A 167 0.49 10.36 -3.54
C LEU A 167 0.13 11.43 -4.57
N MET A 168 0.80 11.40 -5.70
CA MET A 168 0.38 12.13 -6.88
C MET A 168 -0.55 11.24 -7.69
N THR A 169 -1.84 11.55 -7.68
CA THR A 169 -2.87 10.92 -8.50
C THR A 169 -3.27 11.85 -9.64
N GLN A 170 -4.11 11.41 -10.55
CA GLN A 170 -4.67 12.27 -11.61
C GLN A 170 -5.51 13.42 -11.03
N GLY A 171 -6.23 13.17 -9.93
CA GLY A 171 -6.98 14.18 -9.19
C GLY A 171 -6.11 15.16 -8.38
N GLY A 172 -4.78 15.02 -8.48
CA GLY A 172 -3.82 15.81 -7.72
C GLY A 172 -3.23 15.07 -6.52
N PRO A 173 -2.56 15.81 -5.61
CA PRO A 173 -1.98 15.23 -4.41
C PRO A 173 -3.07 14.64 -3.51
N THR A 174 -2.93 13.37 -3.13
CA THR A 174 -3.90 12.64 -2.31
C THR A 174 -3.21 12.06 -1.08
N PRO A 175 -3.64 12.42 0.15
CA PRO A 175 -3.08 11.85 1.36
C PRO A 175 -3.48 10.39 1.50
N PHE A 176 -2.60 9.59 2.11
CA PHE A 176 -2.88 8.21 2.42
C PHE A 176 -2.26 7.78 3.75
N ASP A 177 -2.95 6.84 4.40
CA ASP A 177 -2.47 6.11 5.57
C ASP A 177 -3.01 4.69 5.47
N TRP A 178 -2.16 3.73 5.16
CA TRP A 178 -2.56 2.34 5.02
C TRP A 178 -1.59 1.38 5.68
N VAL A 179 -2.06 0.18 5.90
CA VAL A 179 -1.24 -0.93 6.39
C VAL A 179 -1.00 -1.91 5.24
N ARG A 180 0.23 -2.36 5.09
CA ARG A 180 0.61 -3.38 4.12
C ARG A 180 1.26 -4.55 4.82
N LEU A 181 0.66 -5.74 4.69
CA LEU A 181 1.26 -7.00 5.06
C LEU A 181 2.11 -7.51 3.89
N SER A 182 3.32 -7.94 4.17
CA SER A 182 4.26 -8.55 3.22
C SER A 182 4.59 -9.95 3.70
N LEU A 183 4.25 -10.96 2.89
CA LEU A 183 4.46 -12.38 3.16
C LEU A 183 5.51 -12.92 2.18
N PRO A 184 6.76 -13.12 2.61
CA PRO A 184 7.79 -13.69 1.75
C PRO A 184 7.45 -15.13 1.40
N LEU A 185 7.62 -15.53 0.13
CA LEU A 185 7.28 -16.85 -0.34
C LEU A 185 8.55 -17.62 -0.68
N TYR A 186 8.67 -18.80 -0.13
CA TYR A 186 9.76 -19.74 -0.38
C TYR A 186 9.40 -20.66 -1.53
N ARG A 187 10.40 -21.07 -2.29
CA ARG A 187 10.29 -22.13 -3.28
C ARG A 187 11.21 -23.28 -2.89
N ARG A 188 10.81 -24.53 -3.12
CA ARG A 188 11.62 -25.70 -2.79
C ARG A 188 13.00 -25.68 -3.40
N THR A 189 13.15 -25.00 -4.54
CA THR A 189 14.43 -24.88 -5.26
C THR A 189 15.34 -23.77 -4.73
N HIS A 190 14.85 -22.93 -3.82
CA HIS A 190 15.60 -21.78 -3.32
C HIS A 190 15.52 -21.63 -1.80
N PRO A 191 16.65 -21.54 -1.08
CA PRO A 191 16.68 -21.42 0.38
C PRO A 191 16.23 -20.03 0.86
N THR A 192 16.20 -19.04 -0.01
CA THR A 192 15.77 -17.67 0.28
C THR A 192 14.50 -17.34 -0.49
N PRO A 193 13.59 -16.52 0.07
CA PRO A 193 12.41 -16.09 -0.65
C PRO A 193 12.79 -15.31 -1.92
N ARG A 194 12.09 -15.56 -3.00
CA ARG A 194 12.22 -14.82 -4.27
C ARG A 194 10.93 -14.13 -4.70
N SER A 195 9.88 -14.31 -3.95
CA SER A 195 8.61 -13.62 -4.18
C SER A 195 8.01 -13.17 -2.85
N VAL A 196 7.14 -12.19 -2.93
CA VAL A 196 6.42 -11.63 -1.78
C VAL A 196 4.97 -11.42 -2.18
N PHE A 197 4.06 -12.02 -1.41
CA PHE A 197 2.65 -11.71 -1.52
C PHE A 197 2.35 -10.53 -0.61
N THR A 198 1.81 -9.46 -1.16
CA THR A 198 1.52 -8.24 -0.41
C THR A 198 0.02 -7.96 -0.37
N ILE A 199 -0.49 -7.58 0.80
CA ILE A 199 -1.88 -7.22 1.03
C ILE A 199 -1.91 -5.79 1.57
N CYS A 200 -2.53 -4.86 0.84
CA CYS A 200 -2.69 -3.47 1.27
C CYS A 200 -4.11 -3.24 1.79
N MET A 201 -4.21 -2.72 3.00
CA MET A 201 -5.44 -2.43 3.74
C MET A 201 -5.53 -0.92 3.98
N VAL A 202 -6.66 -0.30 3.64
CA VAL A 202 -6.89 1.16 3.67
C VAL A 202 -7.93 1.52 4.70
#